data_c54997d70dca1661385d1f59d6e67796
#
_entry.id   c54997d70dca1661385d1f59d6e67796
#
_cell.length_a   1.000
_cell.length_b   1.000
_cell.length_c   1.000
_cell.angle_alpha   90.00
_cell.angle_beta   90.00
_cell.angle_gamma   90.00
#
_symmetry.space_group_name_H-M   'P 1'
#
loop_
_entity.id
_entity.type
_entity.pdbx_description
1 polymer ?
#
loop_
_entity_poly.entity_id
_entity_poly.type
_entity_poly.pdbx_seq_one_letter_code
_entity_poly.pdbx_strand_id
1 'polypeptide(L)'
;IPMQTAEELPEQTIQAQMRHNHICHDVIAIDNDEVLLLMLKEMYAHEGMHCDTCTNVSVLMELIRKKEYSLLLTDLNMPEISGFELLELLRSSNVGNSKSIPIVVTTASGSCSKEELIGRGFAGCLFKPFSISELMEITDKCALSSILDEKPDFSTLLSYGNESVMLDKLIAETEKEMQA
;
A
#
# COMPACT_ATOMS: atom_id res chain seq x y z
N ILE A 1 -46.87 9.46 -18.08
CA ILE A 1 -46.19 8.96 -16.87
C ILE A 1 -44.72 9.10 -17.12
N PRO A 2 -44.03 9.91 -16.34
CA PRO A 2 -42.61 9.96 -16.49
C PRO A 2 -42.04 8.61 -16.08
N MET A 3 -41.57 7.88 -17.03
CA MET A 3 -40.68 6.75 -16.77
C MET A 3 -39.45 7.33 -16.11
N GLN A 4 -39.33 7.16 -14.81
CA GLN A 4 -38.05 7.37 -14.16
C GLN A 4 -37.12 6.31 -14.70
N THR A 5 -36.36 6.70 -15.69
CA THR A 5 -35.17 6.01 -16.07
C THR A 5 -34.33 5.82 -14.80
N ALA A 6 -33.80 4.62 -14.61
CA ALA A 6 -32.91 4.32 -13.52
C ALA A 6 -31.95 5.50 -13.30
N GLU A 7 -31.97 6.05 -12.10
CA GLU A 7 -31.04 7.10 -11.73
C GLU A 7 -29.65 6.57 -11.96
N GLU A 8 -29.01 7.02 -13.03
CA GLU A 8 -27.59 6.90 -13.16
C GLU A 8 -27.00 7.66 -11.98
N LEU A 9 -26.52 6.92 -10.98
CA LEU A 9 -25.73 7.49 -9.90
C LEU A 9 -24.62 8.32 -10.55
N PRO A 10 -24.53 9.60 -10.29
CA PRO A 10 -23.50 10.42 -10.92
C PRO A 10 -22.13 9.80 -10.64
N GLU A 11 -21.30 9.73 -11.66
CA GLU A 11 -19.94 9.18 -11.57
C GLU A 11 -19.15 9.71 -10.37
N GLN A 12 -19.48 10.94 -9.95
CA GLN A 12 -18.95 11.57 -8.74
C GLN A 12 -19.32 10.82 -7.45
N THR A 13 -20.49 10.19 -7.42
CA THR A 13 -20.92 9.39 -6.26
C THR A 13 -20.20 8.06 -6.22
N ILE A 14 -19.93 7.46 -7.38
CA ILE A 14 -19.15 6.22 -7.51
C ILE A 14 -17.70 6.47 -7.13
N GLN A 15 -17.13 7.58 -7.59
CA GLN A 15 -15.76 7.97 -7.20
C GLN A 15 -15.63 8.31 -5.72
N ALA A 16 -16.66 8.94 -5.13
CA ALA A 16 -16.71 9.21 -3.70
C ALA A 16 -16.89 7.92 -2.89
N GLN A 17 -17.69 6.98 -3.37
CA GLN A 17 -17.85 5.67 -2.73
C GLN A 17 -16.62 4.78 -2.88
N MET A 18 -15.91 4.87 -4.01
CA MET A 18 -14.61 4.19 -4.16
C MET A 18 -13.54 4.76 -3.23
N ARG A 19 -13.57 6.07 -2.95
CA ARG A 19 -12.69 6.70 -1.95
C ARG A 19 -13.00 6.27 -0.51
N HIS A 20 -14.21 5.82 -0.22
CA HIS A 20 -14.62 5.36 1.11
C HIS A 20 -14.37 3.87 1.35
N ASN A 21 -13.97 3.13 0.33
CA ASN A 21 -13.61 1.72 0.46
C ASN A 21 -12.10 1.52 0.63
N HIS A 22 -11.39 2.56 1.13
CA HIS A 22 -10.04 2.33 1.63
C HIS A 22 -10.14 1.34 2.78
N ILE A 23 -9.67 0.14 2.55
CA ILE A 23 -9.40 -0.81 3.62
C ILE A 23 -8.59 -0.01 4.64
N CYS A 24 -9.08 0.10 5.86
CA CYS A 24 -8.46 0.89 6.91
C CYS A 24 -7.06 0.34 7.16
N HIS A 25 -6.08 0.89 6.48
CA HIS A 25 -4.69 0.48 6.63
C HIS A 25 -4.01 1.38 7.63
N ASP A 26 -3.43 0.78 8.65
CA ASP A 26 -2.52 1.47 9.54
C ASP A 26 -1.17 1.67 8.84
N VAL A 27 -0.76 2.90 8.73
CA VAL A 27 0.53 3.31 8.15
C VAL A 27 1.45 3.75 9.27
N ILE A 28 2.75 3.52 9.11
CA ILE A 28 3.77 4.03 10.02
C ILE A 28 4.82 4.82 9.24
N ALA A 29 5.25 5.95 9.78
CA ALA A 29 6.28 6.78 9.17
C ALA A 29 7.43 7.05 10.17
N ILE A 30 8.66 6.92 9.68
CA ILE A 30 9.85 7.30 10.41
C ILE A 30 10.64 8.35 9.63
N ASP A 31 10.93 9.47 10.26
CA ASP A 31 11.75 10.56 9.73
C ASP A 31 12.33 11.36 10.91
N ASN A 32 13.46 11.99 10.72
CA ASN A 32 14.02 12.90 11.72
C ASN A 32 13.37 14.31 11.66
N ASP A 33 12.61 14.59 10.63
CA ASP A 33 11.86 15.84 10.48
C ASP A 33 10.44 15.71 11.06
N GLU A 34 10.25 16.22 12.26
CA GLU A 34 8.95 16.19 12.96
C GLU A 34 7.86 16.96 12.22
N VAL A 35 8.22 18.01 11.46
CA VAL A 35 7.26 18.78 10.67
C VAL A 35 6.72 17.93 9.51
N LEU A 36 7.60 17.20 8.84
CA LEU A 36 7.20 16.26 7.79
C LEU A 36 6.32 15.13 8.35
N LEU A 37 6.67 14.58 9.51
CA LEU A 37 5.86 13.56 10.18
C LEU A 37 4.47 14.06 10.53
N LEU A 38 4.36 15.28 11.03
CA LEU A 38 3.07 15.92 11.32
C LEU A 38 2.27 16.10 10.02
N MET A 39 2.90 16.57 8.96
CA MET A 39 2.27 16.74 7.65
C MET A 39 1.75 15.39 7.10
N LEU A 40 2.54 14.33 7.16
CA LEU A 40 2.12 12.99 6.76
C LEU A 40 0.90 12.50 7.55
N LYS A 41 0.93 12.69 8.85
CA LYS A 41 -0.18 12.33 9.73
C LYS A 41 -1.48 13.06 9.35
N GLU A 42 -1.39 14.35 9.06
CA GLU A 42 -2.53 15.16 8.61
C GLU A 42 -3.02 14.74 7.21
N MET A 43 -2.11 14.46 6.28
CA MET A 43 -2.46 13.98 4.95
C MET A 43 -3.24 12.66 5.01
N TYR A 44 -2.77 11.69 5.79
CA TYR A 44 -3.47 10.42 5.97
C TYR A 44 -4.80 10.59 6.70
N ALA A 45 -4.85 11.43 7.73
CA ALA A 45 -6.08 11.72 8.46
C ALA A 45 -7.15 12.36 7.57
N HIS A 46 -6.75 13.23 6.65
CA HIS A 46 -7.64 13.84 5.66
C HIS A 46 -8.31 12.78 4.77
N GLU A 47 -7.61 11.72 4.45
CA GLU A 47 -8.13 10.59 3.67
C GLU A 47 -8.79 9.48 4.52
N GLY A 48 -8.97 9.75 5.82
CA GLY A 48 -9.61 8.81 6.74
C GLY A 48 -8.74 7.64 7.18
N MET A 49 -7.43 7.74 6.99
CA MET A 49 -6.44 6.71 7.34
C MET A 49 -5.68 7.09 8.61
N HIS A 50 -5.18 6.08 9.31
CA HIS A 50 -4.37 6.28 10.50
C HIS A 50 -2.89 6.15 10.17
N CYS A 51 -2.09 7.13 10.63
CA CYS A 51 -0.64 7.12 10.49
C CYS A 51 0.03 7.32 11.85
N ASP A 52 0.76 6.32 12.31
CA ASP A 52 1.66 6.45 13.44
C ASP A 52 3.00 7.02 12.98
N THR A 53 3.62 7.83 13.80
CA THR A 53 4.88 8.49 13.45
C THR A 53 5.92 8.31 14.54
N CYS A 54 7.18 8.19 14.15
CA CYS A 54 8.31 8.09 15.07
C CYS A 54 9.56 8.73 14.48
N THR A 55 10.49 9.12 15.35
CA THR A 55 11.74 9.78 14.96
C THR A 55 12.97 8.89 15.12
N ASN A 56 12.81 7.71 15.71
CA ASN A 56 13.92 6.79 15.93
C ASN A 56 13.50 5.32 15.79
N VAL A 57 14.47 4.48 15.54
CA VAL A 57 14.27 3.05 15.26
C VAL A 57 13.72 2.28 16.46
N SER A 58 14.12 2.65 17.69
CA SER A 58 13.64 1.97 18.89
C SER A 58 12.13 2.07 19.05
N VAL A 59 11.58 3.26 18.84
CA VAL A 59 10.13 3.49 18.87
C VAL A 59 9.45 2.78 17.69
N LEU A 60 10.06 2.81 16.49
CA LEU A 60 9.57 2.08 15.33
C LEU A 60 9.39 0.58 15.64
N MET A 61 10.42 -0.05 16.21
CA MET A 61 10.39 -1.48 16.54
C MET A 61 9.36 -1.81 17.63
N GLU A 62 9.14 -0.93 18.59
CA GLU A 62 8.09 -1.09 19.59
C GLU A 62 6.68 -1.01 18.98
N LEU A 63 6.47 -0.08 18.06
CA LEU A 63 5.19 0.08 17.37
C LEU A 63 4.88 -1.14 16.49
N ILE A 64 5.84 -1.61 15.70
CA ILE A 64 5.70 -2.81 14.85
C ILE A 64 5.46 -4.07 15.69
N ARG A 65 5.99 -4.13 16.90
CA ARG A 65 5.74 -5.24 17.83
C ARG A 65 4.29 -5.27 18.33
N LYS A 66 3.70 -4.09 18.52
CA LYS A 66 2.36 -3.94 19.11
C LYS A 66 1.23 -4.18 18.11
N LYS A 67 1.44 -3.83 16.85
CA LYS A 67 0.45 -4.01 15.78
C LYS A 67 1.12 -4.15 14.41
N GLU A 68 0.41 -4.75 13.48
CA GLU A 68 0.84 -4.85 12.10
C GLU A 68 0.48 -3.57 11.33
N TYR A 69 1.38 -3.15 10.46
CA TYR A 69 1.19 -2.01 9.57
C TYR A 69 1.16 -2.49 8.12
N SER A 70 0.35 -1.84 7.32
CA SER A 70 0.24 -2.12 5.88
C SER A 70 1.32 -1.45 5.04
N LEU A 71 1.95 -0.40 5.58
CA LEU A 71 2.96 0.38 4.89
C LEU A 71 3.88 1.08 5.90
N LEU A 72 5.18 1.06 5.62
CA LEU A 72 6.18 1.89 6.28
C LEU A 72 6.70 2.95 5.32
N LEU A 73 6.66 4.22 5.73
CA LEU A 73 7.36 5.31 5.09
C LEU A 73 8.64 5.64 5.83
N THR A 74 9.75 5.75 5.13
CA THR A 74 11.04 6.11 5.73
C THR A 74 11.76 7.17 4.89
N ASP A 75 12.43 8.11 5.55
CA ASP A 75 13.41 8.94 4.84
C ASP A 75 14.64 8.12 4.46
N LEU A 76 15.23 8.41 3.31
CA LEU A 76 16.47 7.77 2.86
C LEU A 76 17.67 8.22 3.69
N ASN A 77 17.71 9.49 4.07
CA ASN A 77 18.84 10.13 4.71
C ASN A 77 18.53 10.59 6.13
N MET A 78 18.52 9.65 7.07
CA MET A 78 18.37 9.96 8.49
C MET A 78 19.75 9.98 9.18
N PRO A 79 19.96 10.80 10.22
CA PRO A 79 21.25 10.94 10.87
C PRO A 79 21.79 9.69 11.54
N GLU A 80 20.93 8.88 12.13
CA GLU A 80 21.31 7.70 12.93
C GLU A 80 21.40 6.43 12.09
N ILE A 81 20.57 6.33 11.05
CA ILE A 81 20.46 5.16 10.18
C ILE A 81 19.93 5.59 8.82
N SER A 82 20.52 5.10 7.76
CA SER A 82 19.98 5.33 6.42
C SER A 82 18.75 4.47 6.16
N GLY A 83 17.91 4.87 5.20
CA GLY A 83 16.77 4.06 4.77
C GLY A 83 17.19 2.66 4.28
N PHE A 84 18.37 2.53 3.67
CA PHE A 84 18.92 1.22 3.26
C PHE A 84 19.23 0.32 4.45
N GLU A 85 19.92 0.85 5.46
CA GLU A 85 20.24 0.11 6.68
C GLU A 85 18.97 -0.26 7.46
N LEU A 86 18.00 0.62 7.48
CA LEU A 86 16.69 0.34 8.09
C LEU A 86 15.97 -0.81 7.36
N LEU A 87 15.99 -0.81 6.04
CA LEU A 87 15.43 -1.88 5.23
C LEU A 87 16.08 -3.23 5.57
N GLU A 88 17.40 -3.29 5.63
CA GLU A 88 18.15 -4.51 6.00
C GLU A 88 17.82 -4.96 7.41
N LEU A 89 17.77 -4.03 8.36
CA LEU A 89 17.42 -4.32 9.75
C LEU A 89 16.02 -4.94 9.87
N LEU A 90 15.04 -4.37 9.18
CA LEU A 90 13.67 -4.86 9.21
C LEU A 90 13.54 -6.23 8.54
N ARG A 91 14.21 -6.45 7.42
CA ARG A 91 14.17 -7.75 6.70
C ARG A 91 14.88 -8.87 7.45
N SER A 92 15.87 -8.55 8.28
CA SER A 92 16.57 -9.51 9.15
C SER A 92 15.89 -9.70 10.51
N SER A 93 14.97 -8.82 10.88
CA SER A 93 14.26 -8.86 12.16
C SER A 93 13.04 -9.81 12.11
N ASN A 94 12.69 -10.36 13.28
CA ASN A 94 11.48 -11.18 13.46
C ASN A 94 10.41 -10.44 14.31
N VAL A 95 10.39 -9.13 14.28
CA VAL A 95 9.46 -8.30 15.06
C VAL A 95 8.22 -7.98 14.25
N GLY A 96 7.05 -8.41 14.71
CA GLY A 96 5.79 -8.17 14.01
C GLY A 96 5.86 -8.60 12.55
N ASN A 97 5.37 -7.77 11.65
CA ASN A 97 5.43 -7.98 10.20
C ASN A 97 6.65 -7.31 9.51
N SER A 98 7.73 -7.05 10.26
CA SER A 98 8.93 -6.35 9.75
C SER A 98 9.52 -6.95 8.47
N LYS A 99 9.45 -8.27 8.31
CA LYS A 99 9.98 -8.96 7.12
C LYS A 99 9.17 -8.73 5.86
N SER A 100 7.89 -8.52 5.98
CA SER A 100 6.93 -8.46 4.85
C SER A 100 6.35 -7.09 4.60
N ILE A 101 6.41 -6.17 5.58
CA ILE A 101 5.84 -4.83 5.43
C ILE A 101 6.40 -4.12 4.18
N PRO A 102 5.56 -3.59 3.29
CA PRO A 102 6.02 -2.75 2.20
C PRO A 102 6.69 -1.50 2.74
N ILE A 103 7.89 -1.19 2.24
CA ILE A 103 8.65 -0.02 2.67
C ILE A 103 8.77 0.94 1.49
N VAL A 104 8.23 2.13 1.64
CA VAL A 104 8.34 3.23 0.70
C VAL A 104 9.33 4.25 1.24
N VAL A 105 10.31 4.60 0.45
CA VAL A 105 11.31 5.60 0.83
C VAL A 105 10.91 6.98 0.34
N THR A 106 11.05 7.97 1.19
CA THR A 106 10.95 9.39 0.83
C THR A 106 12.36 9.97 0.70
N THR A 107 12.61 10.77 -0.32
CA THR A 107 13.95 11.32 -0.56
C THR A 107 13.90 12.60 -1.38
N ALA A 108 14.94 13.42 -1.28
CA ALA A 108 15.11 14.55 -2.18
C ALA A 108 15.40 14.06 -3.60
N SER A 109 14.88 14.75 -4.60
CA SER A 109 15.15 14.42 -6.01
C SER A 109 16.64 14.49 -6.33
N GLY A 110 17.15 13.49 -7.05
CA GLY A 110 18.52 13.41 -7.52
C GLY A 110 19.49 12.59 -6.66
N SER A 111 19.05 12.05 -5.53
CA SER A 111 19.89 11.21 -4.67
C SER A 111 20.06 9.78 -5.20
N CYS A 112 18.99 9.20 -5.71
CA CYS A 112 18.97 7.85 -6.30
C CYS A 112 17.87 7.76 -7.35
N SER A 113 18.00 6.84 -8.29
CA SER A 113 16.92 6.56 -9.23
C SER A 113 15.85 5.67 -8.59
N LYS A 114 14.62 5.76 -9.10
CA LYS A 114 13.51 4.91 -8.66
C LYS A 114 13.83 3.42 -8.86
N GLU A 115 14.44 3.09 -9.99
CA GLU A 115 14.82 1.73 -10.36
C GLU A 115 15.85 1.15 -9.39
N GLU A 116 16.80 1.97 -8.96
CA GLU A 116 17.80 1.57 -7.97
C GLU A 116 17.16 1.28 -6.60
N LEU A 117 16.26 2.14 -6.15
CA LEU A 117 15.56 1.97 -4.88
C LEU A 117 14.68 0.70 -4.87
N ILE A 118 13.94 0.46 -5.94
CA ILE A 118 13.13 -0.75 -6.10
C ILE A 118 14.03 -1.99 -6.19
N GLY A 119 15.15 -1.93 -6.91
CA GLY A 119 16.12 -3.01 -7.00
C GLY A 119 16.76 -3.36 -5.65
N ARG A 120 16.82 -2.43 -4.71
CA ARG A 120 17.31 -2.66 -3.34
C ARG A 120 16.28 -3.31 -2.42
N GLY A 121 14.99 -3.34 -2.80
CA GLY A 121 13.92 -3.97 -2.03
C GLY A 121 12.86 -3.03 -1.46
N PHE A 122 12.91 -1.74 -1.79
CA PHE A 122 11.83 -0.82 -1.48
C PHE A 122 10.62 -1.11 -2.37
N ALA A 123 9.42 -1.00 -1.80
CA ALA A 123 8.18 -1.17 -2.54
C ALA A 123 7.89 0.02 -3.47
N GLY A 124 8.47 1.18 -3.18
CA GLY A 124 8.35 2.38 -3.99
C GLY A 124 9.13 3.54 -3.40
N CYS A 125 9.07 4.68 -4.07
CA CYS A 125 9.69 5.90 -3.59
C CYS A 125 8.82 7.13 -3.88
N LEU A 126 8.95 8.14 -3.02
CA LEU A 126 8.36 9.45 -3.16
C LEU A 126 9.47 10.50 -3.14
N PHE A 127 9.50 11.35 -4.15
CA PHE A 127 10.44 12.46 -4.20
C PHE A 127 9.85 13.69 -3.51
N LYS A 128 10.58 14.24 -2.57
CA LYS A 128 10.18 15.47 -1.85
C LYS A 128 10.37 16.71 -2.75
N PRO A 129 9.41 17.65 -2.84
CA PRO A 129 8.08 17.61 -2.22
C PRO A 129 7.09 16.74 -2.99
N PHE A 130 6.20 16.05 -2.29
CA PHE A 130 5.14 15.23 -2.88
C PHE A 130 3.75 15.72 -2.45
N SER A 131 2.77 15.45 -3.29
CA SER A 131 1.37 15.79 -3.04
C SER A 131 0.64 14.67 -2.29
N ILE A 132 -0.52 15.01 -1.74
CA ILE A 132 -1.47 14.02 -1.18
C ILE A 132 -1.82 12.93 -2.21
N SER A 133 -2.03 13.32 -3.47
CA SER A 133 -2.39 12.38 -4.54
C SER A 133 -1.28 11.34 -4.79
N GLU A 134 -0.03 11.78 -4.83
CA GLU A 134 1.12 10.88 -5.00
C GLU A 134 1.29 9.95 -3.79
N LEU A 135 1.09 10.48 -2.58
CA LEU A 135 1.13 9.69 -1.35
C LEU A 135 0.05 8.62 -1.33
N MET A 136 -1.18 8.96 -1.70
CA MET A 136 -2.29 8.01 -1.75
C MET A 136 -2.10 6.96 -2.85
N GLU A 137 -1.68 7.36 -4.03
CA GLU A 137 -1.41 6.44 -5.15
C GLU A 137 -0.41 5.35 -4.77
N ILE A 138 0.70 5.72 -4.13
CA ILE A 138 1.71 4.75 -3.71
C ILE A 138 1.23 3.88 -2.55
N THR A 139 0.44 4.44 -1.65
CA THR A 139 -0.16 3.71 -0.53
C THR A 139 -1.12 2.64 -1.03
N ASP A 140 -2.02 2.99 -1.92
CA ASP A 140 -2.98 2.07 -2.52
C ASP A 140 -2.28 0.96 -3.33
N LYS A 141 -1.26 1.32 -4.08
CA LYS A 141 -0.45 0.37 -4.85
C LYS A 141 0.24 -0.66 -3.94
N CYS A 142 0.82 -0.22 -2.84
CA CYS A 142 1.47 -1.12 -1.87
C CYS A 142 0.46 -2.00 -1.15
N ALA A 143 -0.70 -1.47 -0.80
CA ALA A 143 -1.78 -2.24 -0.18
C ALA A 143 -2.30 -3.35 -1.10
N LEU A 144 -2.48 -3.06 -2.39
CA LEU A 144 -2.90 -4.05 -3.38
C LEU A 144 -1.84 -5.15 -3.58
N SER A 145 -0.56 -4.77 -3.59
CA SER A 145 0.54 -5.73 -3.71
C SER A 145 0.58 -6.70 -2.53
N SER A 146 0.35 -6.23 -1.31
CA SER A 146 0.32 -7.09 -0.12
C SER A 146 -0.83 -8.10 -0.15
N ILE A 147 -1.97 -7.75 -0.71
CA ILE A 147 -3.11 -8.65 -0.87
C ILE A 147 -2.83 -9.72 -1.92
N LEU A 148 -2.11 -9.36 -2.99
CA LEU A 148 -1.77 -10.27 -4.09
C LEU A 148 -0.61 -11.22 -3.74
N ASP A 149 0.30 -10.80 -2.86
CA ASP A 149 1.43 -11.61 -2.36
C ASP A 149 1.02 -12.59 -1.26
N GLU A 150 -0.11 -12.39 -0.60
CA GLU A 150 -0.76 -13.49 0.10
C GLU A 150 -1.21 -14.48 -0.97
N LYS A 151 -0.35 -15.45 -1.24
CA LYS A 151 -0.67 -16.57 -2.14
C LYS A 151 -2.03 -17.09 -1.73
N PRO A 152 -3.05 -16.99 -2.62
CA PRO A 152 -4.28 -17.67 -2.33
C PRO A 152 -3.90 -19.13 -2.09
N ASP A 153 -4.26 -19.66 -0.96
CA ASP A 153 -4.09 -21.07 -0.70
C ASP A 153 -4.89 -21.82 -1.78
N PHE A 154 -4.17 -22.34 -2.78
CA PHE A 154 -4.75 -23.08 -3.89
C PHE A 154 -5.57 -24.27 -3.40
N SER A 155 -5.30 -24.77 -2.19
CA SER A 155 -6.10 -25.80 -1.55
C SER A 155 -7.49 -25.31 -1.15
N THR A 156 -7.64 -24.05 -0.76
CA THR A 156 -8.94 -23.43 -0.49
C THR A 156 -9.71 -23.18 -1.80
N LEU A 157 -9.05 -22.77 -2.86
CA LEU A 157 -9.64 -22.66 -4.20
C LEU A 157 -10.07 -24.00 -4.79
N LEU A 158 -9.34 -25.07 -4.51
CA LEU A 158 -9.71 -26.43 -4.90
C LEU A 158 -10.90 -26.98 -4.09
N SER A 159 -11.11 -26.52 -2.87
CA SER A 159 -12.31 -26.87 -2.09
C SER A 159 -13.59 -26.16 -2.57
N TYR A 160 -13.46 -25.03 -3.26
CA TYR A 160 -14.51 -24.35 -4.02
C TYR A 160 -14.56 -24.80 -5.49
N GLY A 161 -14.21 -26.05 -5.78
CA GLY A 161 -14.03 -26.57 -7.11
C GLY A 161 -15.22 -26.44 -8.08
N ASN A 162 -16.41 -26.12 -7.58
CA ASN A 162 -17.57 -25.85 -8.42
C ASN A 162 -17.57 -24.42 -9.01
N GLU A 163 -16.98 -23.44 -8.34
CA GLU A 163 -16.90 -22.07 -8.84
C GLU A 163 -15.78 -21.89 -9.86
N SER A 164 -14.66 -22.56 -9.65
CA SER A 164 -13.53 -22.57 -10.57
C SER A 164 -13.89 -23.23 -11.90
N VAL A 165 -14.67 -24.30 -11.88
CA VAL A 165 -15.17 -24.97 -13.08
C VAL A 165 -16.16 -24.10 -13.86
N MET A 166 -16.95 -23.26 -13.20
CA MET A 166 -17.83 -22.30 -13.86
C MET A 166 -17.06 -21.17 -14.56
N LEU A 167 -15.98 -20.69 -13.98
CA LEU A 167 -15.10 -19.69 -14.58
C LEU A 167 -14.39 -20.25 -15.81
N ASP A 168 -13.87 -21.47 -15.76
CA ASP A 168 -13.25 -22.13 -16.90
C ASP A 168 -14.25 -22.38 -18.05
N LYS A 169 -15.48 -22.73 -17.73
CA LYS A 169 -16.56 -22.86 -18.72
C LYS A 169 -16.93 -21.52 -19.36
N LEU A 170 -17.00 -20.44 -18.61
CA LEU A 170 -17.26 -19.09 -19.12
C LEU A 170 -16.15 -18.63 -20.05
N ILE A 171 -14.90 -18.89 -19.72
CA ILE A 171 -13.74 -18.58 -20.56
C ILE A 171 -13.76 -19.43 -21.84
N ALA A 172 -14.06 -20.70 -21.75
CA ALA A 172 -14.16 -21.61 -22.91
C ALA A 172 -15.31 -21.23 -23.85
N GLU A 173 -16.45 -20.82 -23.34
CA GLU A 173 -17.59 -20.35 -24.14
C GLU A 173 -17.27 -19.02 -24.83
N THR A 174 -16.57 -18.10 -24.17
CA THR A 174 -16.13 -16.84 -24.76
C THR A 174 -15.11 -17.06 -25.86
N GLU A 175 -14.19 -18.00 -25.71
CA GLU A 175 -13.24 -18.38 -26.77
C GLU A 175 -13.93 -19.04 -27.96
N LYS A 176 -14.95 -19.84 -27.76
CA LYS A 176 -15.76 -20.43 -28.84
C LYS A 176 -16.53 -19.38 -29.64
N GLU A 177 -17.07 -18.37 -29.02
CA GLU A 177 -17.75 -17.26 -29.71
C GLU A 177 -16.76 -16.42 -30.52
N MET A 178 -15.53 -16.27 -30.08
CA MET A 178 -14.50 -15.56 -30.82
C MET A 178 -13.96 -16.34 -32.01
N GLN A 179 -14.07 -17.66 -32.06
CA GLN A 179 -13.63 -18.52 -33.18
C GLN A 179 -14.72 -18.80 -34.22
N ALA A 180 -15.93 -18.41 -33.92
CA ALA A 180 -17.05 -18.48 -34.87
C ALA A 180 -17.15 -17.14 -35.68
#